data_aaa98fd4717a49ce0e48fb9349cfce58
#
_entry.id   aaa98fd4717a49ce0e48fb9349cfce58
#
_cell.length_a   1.000
_cell.length_b   1.000
_cell.length_c   1.000
_cell.angle_alpha   90.00
_cell.angle_beta   90.00
_cell.angle_gamma   90.00
#
_symmetry.space_group_name_H-M   'P 1'
#
loop_
_entity.id
_entity.type
_entity.pdbx_description
1 polymer ?
#
loop_
_entity_poly.entity_id
_entity_poly.type
_entity_poly.pdbx_seq_one_letter_code
_entity_poly.pdbx_strand_id
1 'polypeptide(L)'
;MSSIRVTRGGDVFRLPCNDTDTLLALLRRAGCTLPAACGGHGRCGKCRVSVNGVPRLACRVVPEDGDEIVLPPAAGGRILTETLDPPAVPTGETGCAAAIDLGTTTTALRLYDLATGHALATCADWTALAPYGADVITRIQYTIDHQDGLTRLSSLLRQQLKALLTRALSQAGRQPAELKRTVTAGNTVMQSLLAGVSVRPLAAAPFCPETFFRQSSGLTLLDAPLYCVPCAAGFVGGDITAGLLASGLARRAGHFLFLDIGTNGEMALGGMDGFTCCAVAAGPAFEGAGIACGMLGVDGAVSRVRYSGAFKMNVIGGGEAVGLCGSGLIDLTALLLRLGVIDEGGRLLPPEDAPEAFRRYLTRDENGCGVFHLTDRVYLTAADVRALQLAKAAVAAGVQILLAQQGLTLSALDGLYLSGGFGMYLDPASAAAIGMLPRLPAAKLHSVGNAALSGAAQLALRGDMSAADGIVNRLTYLELSGRPDFAGAFAKNIPLRPMQWR
;
A
#
# COMPACT_ATOMS: atom_id res chain seq x y z
N MET A 1 15.70 -13.87 -35.99
CA MET A 1 14.74 -13.56 -34.90
C MET A 1 14.99 -12.11 -34.51
N SER A 2 13.96 -11.32 -34.58
CA SER A 2 14.02 -9.90 -34.18
C SER A 2 14.36 -9.76 -32.69
N SER A 3 15.24 -8.85 -32.33
CA SER A 3 15.71 -8.67 -30.96
C SER A 3 16.00 -7.21 -30.63
N ILE A 4 15.71 -6.82 -29.41
CA ILE A 4 16.02 -5.51 -28.87
C ILE A 4 17.21 -5.57 -27.92
N ARG A 5 17.93 -4.46 -27.82
CA ARG A 5 19.04 -4.30 -26.87
C ARG A 5 18.54 -3.55 -25.64
N VAL A 6 18.65 -4.17 -24.47
CA VAL A 6 18.17 -3.59 -23.21
C VAL A 6 19.37 -3.30 -22.30
N THR A 7 19.43 -2.06 -21.79
CA THR A 7 20.45 -1.60 -20.84
C THR A 7 19.78 -1.22 -19.52
N ARG A 8 20.31 -1.72 -18.39
CA ARG A 8 19.85 -1.37 -17.03
C ARG A 8 21.01 -1.30 -16.05
N GLY A 9 21.31 -0.12 -15.53
CA GLY A 9 22.35 0.05 -14.49
C GLY A 9 23.76 -0.36 -14.92
N GLY A 10 24.04 -0.35 -16.22
CA GLY A 10 25.33 -0.81 -16.79
C GLY A 10 25.28 -2.21 -17.39
N ASP A 11 24.34 -3.06 -17.00
CA ASP A 11 24.12 -4.37 -17.60
C ASP A 11 23.43 -4.24 -18.95
N VAL A 12 23.92 -4.97 -19.97
CA VAL A 12 23.39 -4.99 -21.33
C VAL A 12 23.01 -6.41 -21.71
N PHE A 13 21.77 -6.62 -22.14
CA PHE A 13 21.30 -7.91 -22.61
C PHE A 13 20.36 -7.77 -23.83
N ARG A 14 20.14 -8.84 -24.55
CA ARG A 14 19.23 -8.88 -25.70
C ARG A 14 17.99 -9.66 -25.37
N LEU A 15 16.82 -9.17 -25.83
CA LEU A 15 15.54 -9.83 -25.72
C LEU A 15 14.95 -10.07 -27.11
N PRO A 16 14.41 -11.27 -27.38
CA PRO A 16 13.66 -11.50 -28.61
C PRO A 16 12.38 -10.65 -28.56
N CYS A 17 12.02 -10.05 -29.68
CA CYS A 17 10.79 -9.27 -29.84
C CYS A 17 9.92 -9.83 -30.96
N ASN A 18 8.66 -9.43 -30.95
CA ASN A 18 7.67 -9.72 -31.99
C ASN A 18 6.78 -8.50 -32.20
N ASP A 19 5.99 -8.51 -33.28
CA ASP A 19 5.18 -7.36 -33.71
C ASP A 19 3.86 -7.19 -32.94
N THR A 20 3.62 -8.00 -31.90
CA THR A 20 2.33 -8.00 -31.17
C THR A 20 2.47 -7.64 -29.72
N ASP A 21 3.61 -7.96 -29.10
CA ASP A 21 3.81 -7.74 -27.67
C ASP A 21 4.30 -6.33 -27.36
N THR A 22 3.70 -5.71 -26.36
CA THR A 22 4.24 -4.45 -25.85
C THR A 22 5.60 -4.65 -25.21
N LEU A 23 6.45 -3.63 -25.24
CA LEU A 23 7.77 -3.64 -24.58
C LEU A 23 7.64 -3.99 -23.10
N LEU A 24 6.58 -3.52 -22.42
CA LEU A 24 6.31 -3.87 -21.02
C LEU A 24 6.08 -5.38 -20.84
N ALA A 25 5.34 -6.03 -21.75
CA ALA A 25 5.09 -7.47 -21.69
C ALA A 25 6.37 -8.29 -21.93
N LEU A 26 7.19 -7.87 -22.89
CA LEU A 26 8.50 -8.49 -23.17
C LEU A 26 9.44 -8.40 -21.98
N LEU A 27 9.59 -7.20 -21.40
CA LEU A 27 10.44 -6.95 -20.23
C LEU A 27 10.00 -7.79 -19.02
N ARG A 28 8.69 -7.91 -18.78
CA ARG A 28 8.14 -8.73 -17.69
C ARG A 28 8.45 -10.20 -17.86
N ARG A 29 8.33 -10.77 -19.07
CA ARG A 29 8.70 -12.17 -19.36
C ARG A 29 10.19 -12.42 -19.13
N ALA A 30 11.02 -11.41 -19.37
CA ALA A 30 12.45 -11.47 -19.11
C ALA A 30 12.85 -11.21 -17.66
N GLY A 31 11.88 -11.08 -16.74
CA GLY A 31 12.17 -10.78 -15.34
C GLY A 31 12.53 -9.33 -15.05
N CYS A 32 12.42 -8.43 -16.05
CA CYS A 32 12.68 -7.01 -15.88
C CYS A 32 11.43 -6.30 -15.36
N THR A 33 11.34 -6.07 -14.06
CA THR A 33 10.23 -5.35 -13.46
C THR A 33 10.31 -3.84 -13.74
N LEU A 34 9.22 -3.27 -14.24
CA LEU A 34 8.97 -1.84 -14.33
C LEU A 34 7.71 -1.50 -13.53
N PRO A 35 7.69 -0.36 -12.83
CA PRO A 35 6.47 0.12 -12.19
C PRO A 35 5.37 0.31 -13.26
N ALA A 36 4.24 -0.32 -13.10
CA ALA A 36 3.10 -0.17 -14.02
C ALA A 36 1.80 -0.37 -13.25
N ALA A 37 1.52 0.53 -12.32
CA ALA A 37 0.38 0.47 -11.42
C ALA A 37 -0.99 0.37 -12.14
N CYS A 38 -1.10 0.79 -13.40
CA CYS A 38 -2.31 0.58 -14.20
C CYS A 38 -2.35 -0.76 -14.96
N GLY A 39 -1.53 -1.74 -14.60
CA GLY A 39 -1.48 -3.04 -15.31
C GLY A 39 -0.95 -2.99 -16.75
N GLY A 40 -0.51 -1.83 -17.23
CA GLY A 40 -0.07 -1.64 -18.62
C GLY A 40 -1.07 -0.90 -19.50
N HIS A 41 -2.14 -0.34 -18.94
CA HIS A 41 -3.19 0.39 -19.70
C HIS A 41 -2.81 1.82 -20.10
N GLY A 42 -1.57 2.26 -19.86
CA GLY A 42 -1.06 3.58 -20.28
C GLY A 42 -1.59 4.77 -19.47
N ARG A 43 -2.23 4.52 -18.32
CA ARG A 43 -2.89 5.56 -17.51
C ARG A 43 -2.01 6.14 -16.42
N CYS A 44 -1.11 5.34 -15.82
CA CYS A 44 -0.33 5.76 -14.65
C CYS A 44 1.00 6.46 -15.00
N GLY A 45 1.47 6.40 -16.26
CA GLY A 45 2.72 7.02 -16.68
C GLY A 45 4.01 6.42 -16.08
N LYS A 46 3.93 5.33 -15.31
CA LYS A 46 5.05 4.82 -14.48
C LYS A 46 6.04 3.92 -15.23
N CYS A 47 5.65 3.27 -16.31
CA CYS A 47 6.51 2.38 -17.10
C CYS A 47 7.35 3.14 -18.13
N ARG A 48 7.89 4.30 -17.76
CA ARG A 48 8.74 5.11 -18.63
C ARG A 48 10.09 4.42 -18.83
N VAL A 49 10.50 4.36 -20.08
CA VAL A 49 11.80 3.87 -20.56
C VAL A 49 12.30 4.79 -21.64
N SER A 50 13.58 4.76 -21.96
CA SER A 50 14.09 5.37 -23.17
C SER A 50 14.10 4.33 -24.28
N VAL A 51 13.49 4.65 -25.42
CA VAL A 51 13.54 3.87 -26.65
C VAL A 51 14.28 4.72 -27.67
N ASN A 52 15.46 4.29 -28.11
CA ASN A 52 16.34 5.01 -29.02
C ASN A 52 16.60 6.47 -28.57
N GLY A 53 16.83 6.67 -27.27
CA GLY A 53 17.04 7.98 -26.66
C GLY A 53 15.76 8.78 -26.35
N VAL A 54 14.58 8.34 -26.80
CA VAL A 54 13.31 9.05 -26.62
C VAL A 54 12.51 8.44 -25.45
N PRO A 55 12.08 9.25 -24.46
CA PRO A 55 11.22 8.76 -23.37
C PRO A 55 9.86 8.26 -23.90
N ARG A 56 9.52 7.01 -23.59
CA ARG A 56 8.27 6.35 -23.98
C ARG A 56 7.67 5.57 -22.80
N LEU A 57 6.37 5.27 -22.88
CA LEU A 57 5.73 4.33 -21.96
C LEU A 57 5.85 2.91 -22.51
N ALA A 58 6.56 2.02 -21.82
CA ALA A 58 6.79 0.65 -22.26
C ALA A 58 5.50 -0.12 -22.58
N CYS A 59 4.39 0.21 -21.92
CA CYS A 59 3.08 -0.38 -22.19
C CYS A 59 2.38 0.16 -23.47
N ARG A 60 2.93 1.17 -24.12
CA ARG A 60 2.41 1.79 -25.34
C ARG A 60 3.33 1.62 -26.55
N VAL A 61 4.43 0.93 -26.37
CA VAL A 61 5.41 0.67 -27.42
C VAL A 61 5.40 -0.82 -27.75
N VAL A 62 5.25 -1.15 -29.02
CA VAL A 62 5.64 -2.43 -29.60
C VAL A 62 7.04 -2.20 -30.15
N PRO A 63 8.07 -2.86 -29.63
CA PRO A 63 9.45 -2.59 -30.04
C PRO A 63 9.77 -3.25 -31.38
N GLU A 64 10.63 -2.60 -32.14
CA GLU A 64 11.13 -3.06 -33.44
C GLU A 64 12.51 -3.75 -33.30
N ASP A 65 12.90 -4.49 -34.34
CA ASP A 65 14.23 -5.12 -34.38
C ASP A 65 15.35 -4.07 -34.30
N GLY A 66 16.29 -4.30 -33.40
CA GLY A 66 17.42 -3.40 -33.20
C GLY A 66 17.17 -2.21 -32.27
N ASP A 67 15.97 -2.03 -31.73
CA ASP A 67 15.69 -0.96 -30.76
C ASP A 67 16.61 -1.02 -29.56
N GLU A 68 17.14 0.16 -29.18
CA GLU A 68 17.92 0.37 -27.96
C GLU A 68 17.04 0.86 -26.82
N ILE A 69 16.84 0.00 -25.83
CA ILE A 69 16.01 0.26 -24.67
C ILE A 69 16.89 0.55 -23.45
N VAL A 70 16.75 1.74 -22.87
CA VAL A 70 17.39 2.06 -21.58
C VAL A 70 16.30 2.08 -20.51
N LEU A 71 16.44 1.12 -19.58
CA LEU A 71 15.55 1.03 -18.43
C LEU A 71 16.06 1.98 -17.33
N PRO A 72 15.14 2.57 -16.54
CA PRO A 72 15.54 3.23 -15.31
C PRO A 72 16.34 2.23 -14.45
N PRO A 73 17.25 2.70 -13.61
CA PRO A 73 17.90 1.84 -12.61
C PRO A 73 16.84 0.95 -11.96
N ALA A 74 17.20 -0.30 -11.65
CA ALA A 74 16.31 -1.13 -10.88
C ALA A 74 15.88 -0.28 -9.68
N ALA A 75 14.57 -0.10 -9.50
CA ALA A 75 14.09 0.51 -8.29
C ALA A 75 14.54 -0.41 -7.14
N GLY A 76 15.75 -0.20 -6.67
CA GLY A 76 16.33 -0.84 -5.50
C GLY A 76 15.70 -0.26 -4.25
N GLY A 77 14.42 0.04 -4.33
CA GLY A 77 13.66 0.52 -3.21
C GLY A 77 13.56 -0.58 -2.18
N ARG A 78 14.19 -0.37 -1.04
CA ARG A 78 14.03 -1.21 0.13
C ARG A 78 12.55 -1.18 0.50
N ILE A 79 11.81 -2.26 0.23
CA ILE A 79 10.44 -2.41 0.70
C ILE A 79 10.49 -2.33 2.22
N LEU A 80 9.66 -1.46 2.80
CA LEU A 80 9.62 -1.27 4.25
C LEU A 80 9.17 -2.57 4.91
N THR A 81 10.09 -3.18 5.61
CA THR A 81 9.88 -4.39 6.41
C THR A 81 10.00 -4.09 7.90
N GLU A 82 10.07 -2.80 8.27
CA GLU A 82 10.11 -2.41 9.67
C GLU A 82 8.77 -2.74 10.33
N THR A 83 8.86 -3.59 11.33
CA THR A 83 7.73 -4.10 12.10
C THR A 83 7.97 -3.82 13.57
N LEU A 84 6.90 -3.76 14.34
CA LEU A 84 6.98 -4.00 15.76
C LEU A 84 7.23 -5.50 15.93
N ASP A 85 8.50 -5.90 16.11
CA ASP A 85 8.78 -7.29 16.36
C ASP A 85 8.06 -7.75 17.63
N PRO A 86 7.39 -8.92 17.60
CA PRO A 86 6.90 -9.51 18.83
C PRO A 86 8.10 -9.76 19.76
N PRO A 87 7.91 -9.69 21.09
CA PRO A 87 8.94 -10.07 22.03
C PRO A 87 9.49 -11.43 21.64
N ALA A 88 10.82 -11.56 21.61
CA ALA A 88 11.49 -12.84 21.39
C ALA A 88 11.20 -13.76 22.57
N VAL A 89 10.20 -14.63 22.44
CA VAL A 89 9.81 -15.59 23.47
C VAL A 89 10.01 -17.00 22.91
N PRO A 90 10.82 -17.83 23.57
CA PRO A 90 10.96 -19.24 23.20
C PRO A 90 9.59 -19.94 23.19
N THR A 91 9.31 -20.69 22.12
CA THR A 91 8.02 -21.40 21.99
C THR A 91 8.06 -22.82 22.56
N GLY A 92 9.26 -23.33 22.86
CA GLY A 92 9.48 -24.73 23.22
C GLY A 92 9.57 -25.68 22.02
N GLU A 93 9.39 -25.17 20.80
CA GLU A 93 9.50 -25.93 19.56
C GLU A 93 10.88 -25.73 18.91
N THR A 94 11.28 -26.66 18.05
CA THR A 94 12.48 -26.54 17.19
C THR A 94 12.08 -26.30 15.75
N GLY A 95 12.99 -25.69 14.97
CA GLY A 95 12.76 -25.33 13.57
C GLY A 95 12.38 -23.87 13.42
N CYS A 96 11.69 -23.56 12.33
CA CYS A 96 11.33 -22.17 12.02
C CYS A 96 9.86 -22.04 11.60
N ALA A 97 9.34 -20.81 11.71
CA ALA A 97 8.04 -20.41 11.21
C ALA A 97 8.15 -19.15 10.39
N ALA A 98 7.28 -18.98 9.38
CA ALA A 98 7.26 -17.81 8.53
C ALA A 98 5.98 -16.99 8.74
N ALA A 99 6.14 -15.68 8.79
CA ALA A 99 5.06 -14.71 8.74
C ALA A 99 5.10 -13.98 7.40
N ILE A 100 3.92 -13.77 6.80
CA ILE A 100 3.79 -13.11 5.51
C ILE A 100 2.72 -12.02 5.59
N ASP A 101 3.07 -10.83 5.14
CA ASP A 101 2.13 -9.80 4.74
C ASP A 101 1.91 -9.89 3.23
N LEU A 102 0.71 -10.30 2.84
CA LEU A 102 0.29 -10.47 1.46
C LEU A 102 -0.44 -9.22 0.98
N GLY A 103 0.30 -8.14 0.78
CA GLY A 103 -0.24 -6.87 0.34
C GLY A 103 -0.66 -6.85 -1.13
N THR A 104 -1.47 -5.85 -1.50
CA THR A 104 -1.91 -5.64 -2.88
C THR A 104 -0.75 -5.25 -3.80
N THR A 105 0.21 -4.48 -3.31
CA THR A 105 1.33 -3.93 -4.08
C THR A 105 2.64 -4.66 -3.80
N THR A 106 2.87 -5.01 -2.54
CA THR A 106 4.10 -5.68 -2.07
C THR A 106 3.76 -6.89 -1.23
N THR A 107 4.69 -7.84 -1.18
CA THR A 107 4.64 -8.99 -0.27
C THR A 107 5.89 -8.96 0.60
N ALA A 108 5.72 -8.98 1.92
CA ALA A 108 6.80 -9.04 2.88
C ALA A 108 6.75 -10.35 3.66
N LEU A 109 7.92 -10.94 3.91
CA LEU A 109 8.08 -12.20 4.63
C LEU A 109 9.16 -12.05 5.68
N ARG A 110 8.89 -12.58 6.88
CA ARG A 110 9.89 -12.71 7.94
C ARG A 110 9.90 -14.14 8.48
N LEU A 111 11.09 -14.71 8.58
CA LEU A 111 11.35 -16.04 9.10
C LEU A 111 11.81 -15.94 10.56
N TYR A 112 11.27 -16.77 11.43
CA TYR A 112 11.57 -16.80 12.87
C TYR A 112 12.10 -18.16 13.29
N ASP A 113 13.05 -18.16 14.21
CA ASP A 113 13.48 -19.36 14.95
C ASP A 113 12.48 -19.65 16.07
N LEU A 114 11.92 -20.85 16.09
CA LEU A 114 10.94 -21.24 17.10
C LEU A 114 11.56 -21.49 18.46
N ALA A 115 12.82 -21.91 18.53
CA ALA A 115 13.48 -22.16 19.80
C ALA A 115 13.77 -20.88 20.58
N THR A 116 14.04 -19.78 19.88
CA THR A 116 14.42 -18.51 20.51
C THR A 116 13.39 -17.40 20.34
N GLY A 117 12.49 -17.51 19.36
CA GLY A 117 11.55 -16.46 18.98
C GLY A 117 12.18 -15.31 18.18
N HIS A 118 13.47 -15.37 17.84
CA HIS A 118 14.15 -14.32 17.09
C HIS A 118 13.91 -14.41 15.59
N ALA A 119 13.86 -13.24 14.93
CA ALA A 119 13.84 -13.16 13.49
C ALA A 119 15.18 -13.62 12.88
N LEU A 120 15.12 -14.52 11.90
CA LEU A 120 16.29 -15.08 11.21
C LEU A 120 16.58 -14.37 9.89
N ALA A 121 15.52 -14.06 9.11
CA ALA A 121 15.64 -13.42 7.80
C ALA A 121 14.39 -12.62 7.48
N THR A 122 14.56 -11.58 6.66
CA THR A 122 13.46 -10.78 6.13
C THR A 122 13.63 -10.64 4.63
N CYS A 123 12.57 -10.97 3.89
CA CYS A 123 12.52 -10.85 2.44
C CYS A 123 11.26 -10.08 2.04
N ALA A 124 11.35 -9.29 0.98
CA ALA A 124 10.19 -8.65 0.41
C ALA A 124 10.33 -8.60 -1.11
N ASP A 125 9.19 -8.48 -1.79
CA ASP A 125 9.13 -8.35 -3.24
C ASP A 125 7.85 -7.62 -3.67
N TRP A 126 7.85 -7.12 -4.91
CA TRP A 126 6.65 -6.62 -5.55
C TRP A 126 5.70 -7.76 -5.85
N THR A 127 4.40 -7.54 -5.72
CA THR A 127 3.42 -8.60 -6.02
C THR A 127 3.56 -9.10 -7.46
N ALA A 128 3.56 -10.42 -7.61
CA ALA A 128 3.55 -11.06 -8.93
C ALA A 128 2.27 -10.73 -9.72
N LEU A 129 1.23 -10.23 -9.05
CA LEU A 129 -0.05 -9.89 -9.67
C LEU A 129 -0.11 -8.48 -10.28
N ALA A 130 0.92 -7.66 -10.15
CA ALA A 130 0.95 -6.32 -10.72
C ALA A 130 0.58 -6.25 -12.23
N PRO A 131 0.93 -7.25 -13.08
CA PRO A 131 0.50 -7.30 -14.48
C PRO A 131 -1.01 -7.47 -14.69
N TYR A 132 -1.70 -8.00 -13.70
CA TYR A 132 -3.11 -8.42 -13.79
C TYR A 132 -4.08 -7.47 -13.08
N GLY A 133 -3.58 -6.39 -12.52
CA GLY A 133 -4.36 -5.35 -11.88
C GLY A 133 -3.58 -4.57 -10.83
N ALA A 134 -3.79 -3.26 -10.79
CA ALA A 134 -3.15 -2.37 -9.83
C ALA A 134 -3.76 -2.50 -8.42
N ASP A 135 -5.03 -2.87 -8.36
CA ASP A 135 -5.84 -2.97 -7.15
C ASP A 135 -6.64 -4.29 -7.13
N VAL A 136 -7.33 -4.53 -6.04
CA VAL A 136 -8.09 -5.77 -5.85
C VAL A 136 -9.29 -5.87 -6.78
N ILE A 137 -9.93 -4.77 -7.14
CA ILE A 137 -11.11 -4.75 -8.01
C ILE A 137 -10.72 -5.16 -9.43
N THR A 138 -9.63 -4.62 -9.95
CA THR A 138 -9.11 -5.00 -11.27
C THR A 138 -8.66 -6.46 -11.34
N ARG A 139 -8.18 -7.04 -10.23
CA ARG A 139 -7.86 -8.48 -10.13
C ARG A 139 -9.10 -9.36 -10.08
N ILE A 140 -10.12 -8.94 -9.35
CA ILE A 140 -11.44 -9.60 -9.36
C ILE A 140 -11.97 -9.61 -10.81
N GLN A 141 -11.97 -8.45 -11.48
CA GLN A 141 -12.43 -8.33 -12.86
C GLN A 141 -11.64 -9.25 -13.80
N TYR A 142 -10.30 -9.32 -13.64
CA TYR A 142 -9.48 -10.25 -14.41
C TYR A 142 -9.94 -11.72 -14.28
N THR A 143 -10.30 -12.16 -13.05
CA THR A 143 -10.80 -13.54 -12.84
C THR A 143 -12.18 -13.78 -13.43
N ILE A 144 -12.97 -12.72 -13.67
CA ILE A 144 -14.28 -12.80 -14.32
C ILE A 144 -14.13 -12.89 -15.83
N ASP A 145 -13.23 -12.09 -16.40
CA ASP A 145 -13.03 -11.94 -17.83
C ASP A 145 -12.24 -13.11 -18.45
N HIS A 146 -11.47 -13.86 -17.62
CA HIS A 146 -10.62 -14.97 -18.07
C HIS A 146 -10.98 -16.26 -17.34
N GLN A 147 -11.31 -17.30 -18.11
CA GLN A 147 -11.75 -18.61 -17.58
C GLN A 147 -10.68 -19.26 -16.67
N ASP A 148 -9.40 -19.09 -16.97
CA ASP A 148 -8.26 -19.59 -16.19
C ASP A 148 -7.74 -18.55 -15.18
N GLY A 149 -8.37 -17.37 -15.09
CA GLY A 149 -7.88 -16.20 -14.36
C GLY A 149 -7.59 -16.51 -12.90
N LEU A 150 -8.49 -17.17 -12.19
CA LEU A 150 -8.30 -17.54 -10.78
C LEU A 150 -7.10 -18.49 -10.61
N THR A 151 -7.05 -19.56 -11.39
CA THR A 151 -5.98 -20.56 -11.34
C THR A 151 -4.63 -19.92 -11.63
N ARG A 152 -4.57 -19.03 -12.60
CA ARG A 152 -3.36 -18.30 -12.99
C ARG A 152 -2.87 -17.38 -11.87
N LEU A 153 -3.75 -16.55 -11.30
CA LEU A 153 -3.38 -15.64 -10.21
C LEU A 153 -2.96 -16.40 -8.96
N SER A 154 -3.67 -17.47 -8.60
CA SER A 154 -3.32 -18.35 -7.49
C SER A 154 -1.93 -18.97 -7.67
N SER A 155 -1.66 -19.52 -8.85
CA SER A 155 -0.37 -20.15 -9.17
C SER A 155 0.79 -19.15 -9.05
N LEU A 156 0.61 -17.94 -9.56
CA LEU A 156 1.63 -16.89 -9.48
C LEU A 156 1.93 -16.48 -8.04
N LEU A 157 0.90 -16.30 -7.20
CA LEU A 157 1.11 -15.99 -5.78
C LEU A 157 1.84 -17.12 -5.06
N ARG A 158 1.43 -18.37 -5.26
CA ARG A 158 2.09 -19.53 -4.65
C ARG A 158 3.54 -19.66 -5.09
N GLN A 159 3.85 -19.43 -6.34
CA GLN A 159 5.23 -19.42 -6.87
C GLN A 159 6.04 -18.30 -6.23
N GLN A 160 5.49 -17.09 -6.12
CA GLN A 160 6.14 -15.97 -5.47
C GLN A 160 6.44 -16.27 -3.99
N LEU A 161 5.45 -16.76 -3.24
CA LEU A 161 5.64 -17.07 -1.82
C LEU A 161 6.66 -18.20 -1.62
N LYS A 162 6.64 -19.21 -2.48
CA LYS A 162 7.65 -20.28 -2.47
C LYS A 162 9.05 -19.74 -2.71
N ALA A 163 9.23 -18.84 -3.66
CA ALA A 163 10.52 -18.22 -3.96
C ALA A 163 11.00 -17.35 -2.79
N LEU A 164 10.11 -16.55 -2.18
CA LEU A 164 10.42 -15.74 -1.00
C LEU A 164 10.84 -16.61 0.20
N LEU A 165 10.11 -17.68 0.49
CA LEU A 165 10.43 -18.63 1.54
C LEU A 165 11.78 -19.31 1.32
N THR A 166 12.04 -19.81 0.10
CA THR A 166 13.31 -20.45 -0.25
C THR A 166 14.47 -19.48 -0.04
N ARG A 167 14.32 -18.21 -0.45
CA ARG A 167 15.32 -17.16 -0.25
C ARG A 167 15.56 -16.88 1.24
N ALA A 168 14.49 -16.77 2.04
CA ALA A 168 14.59 -16.51 3.48
C ALA A 168 15.26 -17.67 4.23
N LEU A 169 14.90 -18.92 3.89
CA LEU A 169 15.52 -20.11 4.46
C LEU A 169 17.01 -20.17 4.11
N SER A 170 17.38 -19.91 2.85
CA SER A 170 18.78 -19.86 2.42
C SER A 170 19.57 -18.79 3.16
N GLN A 171 19.03 -17.58 3.30
CA GLN A 171 19.68 -16.49 4.07
C GLN A 171 19.89 -16.85 5.55
N ALA A 172 18.98 -17.64 6.12
CA ALA A 172 19.04 -18.10 7.50
C ALA A 172 19.89 -19.38 7.70
N GLY A 173 20.40 -19.97 6.62
CA GLY A 173 21.09 -21.27 6.67
C GLY A 173 20.20 -22.44 7.12
N ARG A 174 18.89 -22.35 6.86
CA ARG A 174 17.89 -23.35 7.23
C ARG A 174 17.44 -24.19 6.04
N GLN A 175 17.05 -25.43 6.32
CA GLN A 175 16.51 -26.34 5.29
C GLN A 175 14.98 -26.24 5.25
N PRO A 176 14.35 -26.51 4.08
CA PRO A 176 12.88 -26.51 3.95
C PRO A 176 12.16 -27.41 4.97
N ALA A 177 12.74 -28.56 5.33
CA ALA A 177 12.18 -29.49 6.30
C ALA A 177 12.12 -28.93 7.75
N GLU A 178 12.85 -27.86 8.05
CA GLU A 178 12.80 -27.18 9.33
C GLU A 178 11.63 -26.20 9.44
N LEU A 179 10.98 -25.85 8.32
CA LEU A 179 9.81 -24.98 8.29
C LEU A 179 8.59 -25.74 8.84
N LYS A 180 8.08 -25.32 9.98
CA LYS A 180 6.95 -25.96 10.68
C LYS A 180 5.60 -25.41 10.23
N ARG A 181 5.53 -24.10 9.93
CA ARG A 181 4.29 -23.44 9.53
C ARG A 181 4.58 -22.09 8.89
N THR A 182 3.61 -21.64 8.09
CA THR A 182 3.59 -20.30 7.52
C THR A 182 2.25 -19.66 7.85
N VAL A 183 2.25 -18.39 8.29
CA VAL A 183 1.04 -17.62 8.53
C VAL A 183 1.04 -16.41 7.60
N THR A 184 -0.05 -16.20 6.87
CA THR A 184 -0.21 -15.05 5.97
C THR A 184 -1.37 -14.17 6.43
N ALA A 185 -1.10 -12.87 6.54
CA ALA A 185 -2.09 -11.81 6.68
C ALA A 185 -2.19 -11.05 5.37
N GLY A 186 -3.39 -10.67 4.98
CA GLY A 186 -3.64 -9.88 3.78
C GLY A 186 -5.12 -9.57 3.67
N ASN A 187 -5.48 -8.69 2.73
CA ASN A 187 -6.89 -8.43 2.48
C ASN A 187 -7.60 -9.69 1.96
N THR A 188 -8.91 -9.73 2.12
CA THR A 188 -9.72 -10.92 1.81
C THR A 188 -9.58 -11.39 0.38
N VAL A 189 -9.46 -10.45 -0.58
CA VAL A 189 -9.28 -10.78 -2.01
C VAL A 189 -7.96 -11.47 -2.25
N MET A 190 -6.86 -10.93 -1.71
CA MET A 190 -5.51 -11.48 -1.90
C MET A 190 -5.38 -12.86 -1.25
N GLN A 191 -5.95 -13.07 -0.06
CA GLN A 191 -5.98 -14.39 0.58
C GLN A 191 -6.84 -15.39 -0.21
N SER A 192 -7.99 -14.96 -0.75
CA SER A 192 -8.84 -15.80 -1.60
C SER A 192 -8.13 -16.22 -2.89
N LEU A 193 -7.44 -15.28 -3.56
CA LEU A 193 -6.62 -15.58 -4.74
C LEU A 193 -5.50 -16.56 -4.40
N LEU A 194 -4.80 -16.39 -3.28
CA LEU A 194 -3.76 -17.32 -2.82
C LEU A 194 -4.34 -18.72 -2.59
N ALA A 195 -5.50 -18.78 -1.95
CA ALA A 195 -6.18 -20.04 -1.66
C ALA A 195 -6.80 -20.71 -2.90
N GLY A 196 -6.95 -19.99 -4.01
CA GLY A 196 -7.67 -20.48 -5.19
C GLY A 196 -9.18 -20.51 -4.97
N VAL A 197 -9.69 -19.71 -4.05
CA VAL A 197 -11.10 -19.54 -3.76
C VAL A 197 -11.65 -18.41 -4.63
N SER A 198 -12.87 -18.59 -5.16
CA SER A 198 -13.47 -17.62 -6.05
C SER A 198 -13.66 -16.26 -5.37
N VAL A 199 -13.24 -15.21 -6.08
CA VAL A 199 -13.43 -13.80 -5.66
C VAL A 199 -14.62 -13.14 -6.37
N ARG A 200 -15.35 -13.89 -7.21
CA ARG A 200 -16.50 -13.39 -7.96
C ARG A 200 -17.59 -12.77 -7.09
N PRO A 201 -17.94 -13.33 -5.91
CA PRO A 201 -18.94 -12.73 -5.03
C PRO A 201 -18.53 -11.35 -4.46
N LEU A 202 -17.24 -11.00 -4.54
CA LEU A 202 -16.72 -9.70 -4.11
C LEU A 202 -16.84 -8.61 -5.19
N ALA A 203 -17.30 -8.96 -6.41
CA ALA A 203 -17.48 -8.00 -7.51
C ALA A 203 -18.76 -7.16 -7.34
N ALA A 204 -19.74 -7.62 -6.58
CA ALA A 204 -21.04 -6.97 -6.42
C ALA A 204 -21.57 -7.13 -5.00
N ALA A 205 -22.43 -6.18 -4.59
CA ALA A 205 -23.09 -6.28 -3.30
C ALA A 205 -23.86 -7.62 -3.17
N PRO A 206 -23.84 -8.25 -2.01
CA PRO A 206 -23.38 -7.77 -0.69
C PRO A 206 -21.87 -7.96 -0.42
N PHE A 207 -21.00 -8.19 -1.41
CA PHE A 207 -19.54 -8.34 -1.29
C PHE A 207 -19.11 -9.41 -0.27
N CYS A 208 -19.85 -10.52 -0.22
CA CYS A 208 -19.63 -11.58 0.73
C CYS A 208 -18.62 -12.59 0.18
N PRO A 209 -17.47 -12.83 0.85
CA PRO A 209 -16.50 -13.81 0.37
C PRO A 209 -17.00 -15.23 0.57
N GLU A 210 -16.51 -16.18 -0.23
CA GLU A 210 -16.83 -17.61 -0.06
C GLU A 210 -16.24 -18.19 1.23
N THR A 211 -15.17 -17.58 1.76
CA THR A 211 -14.55 -17.99 3.02
C THR A 211 -14.01 -16.79 3.78
N PHE A 212 -14.08 -16.87 5.09
CA PHE A 212 -13.48 -15.92 6.04
C PHE A 212 -12.18 -16.46 6.66
N PHE A 213 -11.67 -17.58 6.19
CA PHE A 213 -10.45 -18.23 6.66
C PHE A 213 -10.44 -18.57 8.17
N ARG A 214 -11.62 -18.83 8.75
CA ARG A 214 -11.75 -19.25 10.16
C ARG A 214 -11.36 -20.71 10.40
N GLN A 215 -11.11 -21.46 9.35
CA GLN A 215 -10.68 -22.85 9.39
C GLN A 215 -9.41 -23.00 8.55
N SER A 216 -8.63 -24.04 8.85
CA SER A 216 -7.46 -24.37 8.04
C SER A 216 -7.86 -24.53 6.57
N SER A 217 -7.17 -23.86 5.68
CA SER A 217 -7.40 -23.95 4.23
C SER A 217 -6.88 -25.26 3.61
N GLY A 218 -6.16 -26.09 4.37
CA GLY A 218 -5.45 -27.25 3.85
C GLY A 218 -4.28 -26.92 2.92
N LEU A 219 -3.93 -25.65 2.79
CA LEU A 219 -2.82 -25.21 1.94
C LEU A 219 -1.47 -25.54 2.57
N THR A 220 -0.48 -25.81 1.71
CA THR A 220 0.91 -25.98 2.11
C THR A 220 1.84 -25.12 1.25
N LEU A 221 2.97 -24.71 1.83
CA LEU A 221 4.11 -24.13 1.11
C LEU A 221 5.38 -24.84 1.57
N LEU A 222 6.17 -25.37 0.62
CA LEU A 222 7.36 -26.20 0.93
C LEU A 222 7.01 -27.33 1.94
N ASP A 223 5.86 -27.97 1.75
CA ASP A 223 5.29 -29.04 2.57
C ASP A 223 4.87 -28.62 4.00
N ALA A 224 5.13 -27.41 4.42
CA ALA A 224 4.65 -26.85 5.68
C ALA A 224 3.23 -26.27 5.55
N PRO A 225 2.37 -26.42 6.58
CA PRO A 225 1.03 -25.83 6.59
C PRO A 225 1.07 -24.31 6.39
N LEU A 226 0.16 -23.81 5.56
CA LEU A 226 -0.09 -22.38 5.35
C LEU A 226 -1.43 -22.00 5.95
N TYR A 227 -1.40 -21.09 6.92
CA TYR A 227 -2.58 -20.52 7.57
C TYR A 227 -2.82 -19.10 7.05
N CYS A 228 -4.06 -18.81 6.66
CA CYS A 228 -4.52 -17.46 6.40
C CYS A 228 -5.14 -16.87 7.66
N VAL A 229 -4.78 -15.65 8.01
CA VAL A 229 -5.38 -14.95 9.15
C VAL A 229 -6.87 -14.69 8.86
N PRO A 230 -7.80 -14.97 9.79
CA PRO A 230 -9.23 -14.78 9.57
C PRO A 230 -9.60 -13.35 9.18
N CYS A 231 -10.53 -13.24 8.22
CA CYS A 231 -11.05 -11.98 7.69
C CYS A 231 -12.38 -11.60 8.37
N ALA A 232 -12.63 -10.30 8.50
CA ALA A 232 -13.87 -9.78 9.05
C ALA A 232 -14.97 -9.63 7.99
N ALA A 233 -14.58 -9.22 6.76
CA ALA A 233 -15.53 -8.93 5.67
C ALA A 233 -14.85 -9.07 4.30
N GLY A 234 -15.60 -8.80 3.23
CA GLY A 234 -15.06 -8.83 1.87
C GLY A 234 -13.92 -7.86 1.61
N PHE A 235 -13.94 -6.71 2.27
CA PHE A 235 -12.92 -5.66 2.14
C PHE A 235 -12.24 -5.29 3.47
N VAL A 236 -12.40 -6.10 4.53
CA VAL A 236 -11.63 -6.00 5.77
C VAL A 236 -11.06 -7.38 6.05
N GLY A 237 -9.81 -7.56 5.75
CA GLY A 237 -9.13 -8.84 5.69
C GLY A 237 -8.38 -9.23 6.95
N GLY A 238 -7.56 -10.28 6.79
CA GLY A 238 -6.69 -10.79 7.83
C GLY A 238 -5.55 -9.82 8.21
N ASP A 239 -5.24 -8.85 7.34
CA ASP A 239 -4.33 -7.74 7.62
C ASP A 239 -4.81 -6.87 8.79
N ILE A 240 -6.10 -6.50 8.80
CA ILE A 240 -6.70 -5.74 9.91
C ILE A 240 -6.79 -6.60 11.18
N THR A 241 -7.21 -7.85 11.08
CA THR A 241 -7.24 -8.78 12.22
C THR A 241 -5.84 -8.93 12.85
N ALA A 242 -4.82 -9.16 12.02
CA ALA A 242 -3.43 -9.23 12.44
C ALA A 242 -2.93 -7.90 13.03
N GLY A 243 -3.29 -6.77 12.41
CA GLY A 243 -2.93 -5.44 12.89
C GLY A 243 -3.50 -5.12 14.27
N LEU A 244 -4.76 -5.47 14.52
CA LEU A 244 -5.39 -5.32 15.83
C LEU A 244 -4.77 -6.25 16.88
N LEU A 245 -4.34 -7.45 16.49
CA LEU A 245 -3.58 -8.35 17.36
C LEU A 245 -2.23 -7.74 17.72
N ALA A 246 -1.45 -7.31 16.72
CA ALA A 246 -0.10 -6.77 16.89
C ALA A 246 -0.08 -5.50 17.75
N SER A 247 -1.04 -4.59 17.53
CA SER A 247 -1.16 -3.35 18.29
C SER A 247 -1.63 -3.56 19.73
N GLY A 248 -2.14 -4.75 20.07
CA GLY A 248 -2.69 -5.08 21.38
C GLY A 248 -4.00 -4.37 21.73
N LEU A 249 -4.61 -3.66 20.79
CA LEU A 249 -5.83 -2.87 21.02
C LEU A 249 -7.01 -3.73 21.46
N ALA A 250 -7.11 -4.95 20.95
CA ALA A 250 -8.16 -5.89 21.31
C ALA A 250 -8.14 -6.35 22.79
N ARG A 251 -7.12 -5.93 23.56
CA ARG A 251 -6.95 -6.22 25.00
C ARG A 251 -6.98 -4.95 25.87
N ARG A 252 -7.24 -3.78 25.27
CA ARG A 252 -7.24 -2.50 25.96
C ARG A 252 -8.65 -1.94 26.04
N ALA A 253 -9.07 -1.51 27.23
CA ALA A 253 -10.31 -0.76 27.40
C ALA A 253 -10.15 0.64 26.81
N GLY A 254 -11.19 1.15 26.11
CA GLY A 254 -11.20 2.47 25.51
C GLY A 254 -11.60 2.46 24.05
N HIS A 255 -11.49 3.63 23.41
CA HIS A 255 -11.86 3.87 22.02
C HIS A 255 -10.64 4.21 21.19
N PHE A 256 -10.12 3.22 20.49
CA PHE A 256 -8.92 3.35 19.66
C PHE A 256 -9.33 3.29 18.19
N LEU A 257 -8.81 4.22 17.40
CA LEU A 257 -8.95 4.21 15.96
C LEU A 257 -7.69 3.60 15.34
N PHE A 258 -7.84 2.45 14.70
CA PHE A 258 -6.80 1.79 13.92
C PHE A 258 -7.03 2.08 12.44
N LEU A 259 -6.01 2.58 11.74
CA LEU A 259 -6.05 2.89 10.32
C LEU A 259 -4.91 2.17 9.61
N ASP A 260 -5.23 1.40 8.58
CA ASP A 260 -4.28 0.90 7.59
C ASP A 260 -4.57 1.61 6.26
N ILE A 261 -3.62 2.42 5.81
CA ILE A 261 -3.79 3.28 4.64
C ILE A 261 -2.81 2.85 3.56
N GLY A 262 -3.34 2.20 2.53
CA GLY A 262 -2.68 1.84 1.29
C GLY A 262 -3.50 2.28 0.08
N THR A 263 -3.65 1.41 -0.91
CA THR A 263 -4.58 1.58 -2.05
C THR A 263 -6.03 1.68 -1.57
N ASN A 264 -6.38 0.89 -0.54
CA ASN A 264 -7.60 1.06 0.25
C ASN A 264 -7.26 1.76 1.57
N GLY A 265 -8.27 2.23 2.26
CA GLY A 265 -8.17 2.69 3.64
C GLY A 265 -9.06 1.82 4.51
N GLU A 266 -8.46 0.80 5.13
CA GLU A 266 -9.16 -0.04 6.09
C GLU A 266 -9.03 0.58 7.48
N MET A 267 -10.13 0.55 8.22
CA MET A 267 -10.15 1.16 9.55
C MET A 267 -11.03 0.40 10.52
N ALA A 268 -10.64 0.44 11.80
CA ALA A 268 -11.38 -0.15 12.90
C ALA A 268 -11.42 0.79 14.10
N LEU A 269 -12.58 0.96 14.70
CA LEU A 269 -12.80 1.80 15.88
C LEU A 269 -13.34 0.94 17.02
N GLY A 270 -12.69 0.93 18.17
CA GLY A 270 -13.12 0.16 19.34
C GLY A 270 -11.98 -0.17 20.29
N GLY A 271 -12.12 -1.27 21.02
CA GLY A 271 -11.20 -1.76 22.03
C GLY A 271 -11.49 -3.19 22.44
N MET A 272 -11.28 -3.51 23.73
CA MET A 272 -11.44 -4.89 24.26
C MET A 272 -12.87 -5.44 24.09
N ASP A 273 -13.89 -4.59 24.08
CA ASP A 273 -15.28 -4.99 23.94
C ASP A 273 -15.68 -5.28 22.48
N GLY A 274 -14.85 -4.92 21.53
CA GLY A 274 -15.02 -5.15 20.10
C GLY A 274 -14.73 -3.91 19.25
N PHE A 275 -14.83 -4.08 17.94
CA PHE A 275 -14.56 -3.00 16.97
C PHE A 275 -15.67 -2.93 15.93
N THR A 276 -15.99 -1.72 15.51
CA THR A 276 -16.66 -1.47 14.23
C THR A 276 -15.58 -1.17 13.18
N CYS A 277 -15.62 -1.88 12.07
CA CYS A 277 -14.64 -1.72 11.00
C CYS A 277 -15.31 -1.40 9.66
N CYS A 278 -14.60 -0.69 8.80
CA CYS A 278 -15.03 -0.41 7.43
C CYS A 278 -13.81 -0.31 6.51
N ALA A 279 -14.07 -0.29 5.20
CA ALA A 279 -13.08 -0.02 4.17
C ALA A 279 -13.55 1.12 3.28
N VAL A 280 -12.63 1.97 2.86
CA VAL A 280 -12.87 3.05 1.89
C VAL A 280 -11.95 2.89 0.70
N ALA A 281 -12.46 3.21 -0.50
CA ALA A 281 -11.65 3.30 -1.71
C ALA A 281 -10.89 4.63 -1.71
N ALA A 282 -9.74 4.68 -1.02
CA ALA A 282 -8.88 5.87 -0.99
C ALA A 282 -8.20 6.12 -2.35
N GLY A 283 -8.03 5.07 -3.15
CA GLY A 283 -7.30 5.12 -4.40
C GLY A 283 -5.78 5.10 -4.19
N PRO A 284 -5.01 4.93 -5.27
CA PRO A 284 -3.58 4.65 -5.16
C PRO A 284 -2.71 5.91 -5.01
N ALA A 285 -3.30 7.09 -4.74
CA ALA A 285 -2.56 8.36 -4.63
C ALA A 285 -1.49 8.33 -3.52
N PHE A 286 -1.80 7.70 -2.38
CA PHE A 286 -0.85 7.56 -1.27
C PHE A 286 0.32 6.62 -1.59
N GLU A 287 0.17 5.75 -2.57
CA GLU A 287 1.26 4.93 -3.13
C GLU A 287 1.94 5.60 -4.33
N GLY A 288 1.63 6.85 -4.60
CA GLY A 288 2.20 7.65 -5.68
C GLY A 288 1.68 7.31 -7.07
N ALA A 289 0.68 6.42 -7.21
CA ALA A 289 0.07 6.14 -8.50
C ALA A 289 -0.99 7.18 -8.85
N GLY A 290 -1.01 7.63 -10.10
CA GLY A 290 -1.86 8.75 -10.54
C GLY A 290 -1.33 10.13 -10.15
N ILE A 291 -0.17 10.21 -9.51
CA ILE A 291 0.55 11.44 -9.19
C ILE A 291 1.71 11.62 -10.17
N ALA A 292 1.88 12.80 -10.72
CA ALA A 292 2.78 13.07 -11.85
C ALA A 292 4.23 12.63 -11.58
N CYS A 293 4.85 13.08 -10.49
CA CYS A 293 6.14 12.59 -10.03
C CYS A 293 6.03 11.67 -8.79
N GLY A 294 4.84 11.07 -8.58
CA GLY A 294 4.60 10.20 -7.44
C GLY A 294 5.37 8.88 -7.51
N MET A 295 5.82 8.38 -6.37
CA MET A 295 6.49 7.10 -6.22
C MET A 295 6.20 6.49 -4.86
N LEU A 296 6.56 5.23 -4.69
CA LEU A 296 6.49 4.59 -3.38
C LEU A 296 7.53 5.16 -2.41
N GLY A 297 7.38 4.90 -1.12
CA GLY A 297 8.32 5.29 -0.09
C GLY A 297 9.62 4.49 -0.14
N VAL A 298 10.40 4.68 -1.20
CA VAL A 298 11.67 4.00 -1.50
C VAL A 298 12.79 5.02 -1.69
N ASP A 299 14.03 4.57 -1.83
CA ASP A 299 15.19 5.44 -2.04
C ASP A 299 14.95 6.44 -3.18
N GLY A 300 15.29 7.71 -2.94
CA GLY A 300 15.03 8.84 -3.84
C GLY A 300 13.65 9.48 -3.69
N ALA A 301 12.74 8.92 -2.90
CA ALA A 301 11.44 9.53 -2.63
C ALA A 301 11.54 10.65 -1.60
N VAL A 302 10.97 11.81 -1.91
CA VAL A 302 10.77 12.87 -0.94
C VAL A 302 9.64 12.48 -0.01
N SER A 303 9.97 12.27 1.26
CA SER A 303 9.03 11.85 2.31
C SER A 303 8.55 13.02 3.18
N ARG A 304 9.30 14.12 3.22
CA ARG A 304 8.97 15.31 4.00
C ARG A 304 9.49 16.58 3.35
N VAL A 305 8.73 17.67 3.46
CA VAL A 305 9.11 18.99 2.95
C VAL A 305 8.90 20.05 4.02
N ARG A 306 9.88 20.91 4.23
CA ARG A 306 9.81 22.05 5.15
C ARG A 306 10.24 23.33 4.45
N TYR A 307 9.77 24.47 4.97
CA TYR A 307 10.17 25.79 4.49
C TYR A 307 10.67 26.65 5.66
N SER A 308 11.88 27.17 5.50
CA SER A 308 12.52 28.13 6.43
C SER A 308 13.39 29.12 5.64
N GLY A 309 12.73 29.94 4.78
CA GLY A 309 13.42 30.79 3.81
C GLY A 309 13.81 30.05 2.52
N ALA A 310 14.00 28.73 2.58
CA ALA A 310 14.18 27.84 1.43
C ALA A 310 13.46 26.51 1.69
N PHE A 311 13.08 25.80 0.62
CA PHE A 311 12.52 24.47 0.74
C PHE A 311 13.64 23.45 1.07
N LYS A 312 13.38 22.64 2.11
CA LYS A 312 14.23 21.53 2.54
C LYS A 312 13.44 20.23 2.41
N MET A 313 14.06 19.24 1.81
CA MET A 313 13.45 17.92 1.56
C MET A 313 14.17 16.84 2.36
N ASN A 314 13.39 15.90 2.94
CA ASN A 314 13.94 14.65 3.42
C ASN A 314 13.73 13.60 2.31
N VAL A 315 14.84 13.09 1.78
CA VAL A 315 14.84 12.05 0.74
C VAL A 315 15.15 10.71 1.40
N ILE A 316 14.30 9.70 1.17
CA ILE A 316 14.53 8.34 1.68
C ILE A 316 15.82 7.79 1.07
N GLY A 317 16.68 7.17 1.88
CA GLY A 317 17.98 6.67 1.45
C GLY A 317 19.05 7.74 1.23
N GLY A 318 18.70 9.03 1.33
CA GLY A 318 19.58 10.14 0.96
C GLY A 318 19.73 10.29 -0.56
N GLY A 319 20.58 11.17 -1.01
CA GLY A 319 20.86 11.36 -2.43
C GLY A 319 19.88 12.28 -3.15
N GLU A 320 19.75 12.11 -4.47
CA GLU A 320 18.94 12.97 -5.33
C GLU A 320 17.44 12.70 -5.15
N ALA A 321 16.64 13.76 -5.10
CA ALA A 321 15.18 13.67 -5.07
C ALA A 321 14.66 13.30 -6.47
N VAL A 322 13.95 12.16 -6.56
CA VAL A 322 13.43 11.60 -7.82
C VAL A 322 11.91 11.80 -7.97
N GLY A 323 11.19 11.80 -6.86
CA GLY A 323 9.74 11.96 -6.85
C GLY A 323 9.17 12.14 -5.45
N LEU A 324 7.85 12.19 -5.33
CA LEU A 324 7.09 12.32 -4.08
C LEU A 324 6.50 10.98 -3.67
N CYS A 325 6.75 10.51 -2.45
CA CYS A 325 5.90 9.45 -1.89
C CYS A 325 4.64 10.06 -1.24
N GLY A 326 3.70 9.22 -0.83
CA GLY A 326 2.42 9.68 -0.30
C GLY A 326 2.54 10.62 0.90
N SER A 327 3.48 10.36 1.82
CA SER A 327 3.75 11.26 2.95
C SER A 327 4.32 12.61 2.50
N GLY A 328 5.24 12.60 1.52
CA GLY A 328 5.79 13.81 0.91
C GLY A 328 4.74 14.62 0.16
N LEU A 329 3.80 13.95 -0.53
CA LEU A 329 2.67 14.59 -1.19
C LEU A 329 1.78 15.34 -0.20
N ILE A 330 1.43 14.70 0.92
CA ILE A 330 0.62 15.31 1.99
C ILE A 330 1.37 16.49 2.61
N ASP A 331 2.63 16.28 2.93
CA ASP A 331 3.45 17.29 3.63
C ASP A 331 3.67 18.54 2.75
N LEU A 332 3.98 18.34 1.46
CA LEU A 332 4.08 19.41 0.48
C LEU A 332 2.75 20.16 0.33
N THR A 333 1.63 19.45 0.15
CA THR A 333 0.32 20.08 -0.01
C THR A 333 -0.08 20.88 1.23
N ALA A 334 0.10 20.33 2.43
CA ALA A 334 -0.16 21.04 3.68
C ALA A 334 0.74 22.28 3.85
N LEU A 335 1.98 22.19 3.44
CA LEU A 335 2.92 23.32 3.44
C LEU A 335 2.47 24.41 2.46
N LEU A 336 2.14 24.07 1.22
CA LEU A 336 1.71 25.01 0.19
C LEU A 336 0.36 25.67 0.53
N LEU A 337 -0.56 24.95 1.17
CA LEU A 337 -1.80 25.49 1.72
C LEU A 337 -1.49 26.57 2.77
N ARG A 338 -0.60 26.28 3.72
CA ARG A 338 -0.18 27.22 4.77
C ARG A 338 0.54 28.44 4.21
N LEU A 339 1.27 28.30 3.11
CA LEU A 339 2.00 29.38 2.43
C LEU A 339 1.13 30.19 1.47
N GLY A 340 -0.15 29.83 1.32
CA GLY A 340 -1.09 30.50 0.42
C GLY A 340 -0.81 30.26 -1.07
N VAL A 341 -0.11 29.19 -1.42
CA VAL A 341 0.16 28.76 -2.81
C VAL A 341 -0.94 27.84 -3.33
N ILE A 342 -1.60 27.13 -2.43
CA ILE A 342 -2.83 26.37 -2.69
C ILE A 342 -3.93 26.95 -1.81
N ASP A 343 -5.14 27.12 -2.34
CA ASP A 343 -6.30 27.52 -1.54
C ASP A 343 -7.02 26.30 -0.91
N GLU A 344 -7.98 26.53 -0.02
CA GLU A 344 -8.77 25.47 0.62
C GLU A 344 -9.59 24.65 -0.40
N GLY A 345 -9.96 25.23 -1.53
CA GLY A 345 -10.64 24.55 -2.64
C GLY A 345 -9.72 23.56 -3.37
N GLY A 346 -8.41 23.64 -3.14
CA GLY A 346 -7.41 22.81 -3.82
C GLY A 346 -6.89 23.44 -5.12
N ARG A 347 -7.19 24.71 -5.39
CA ARG A 347 -6.64 25.43 -6.55
C ARG A 347 -5.17 25.74 -6.27
N LEU A 348 -4.29 25.14 -7.05
CA LEU A 348 -2.88 25.53 -7.10
C LEU A 348 -2.75 26.82 -7.90
N LEU A 349 -2.34 27.90 -7.25
CA LEU A 349 -2.33 29.23 -7.84
C LEU A 349 -1.29 29.34 -8.96
N PRO A 350 -1.61 30.02 -10.07
CA PRO A 350 -0.63 30.32 -11.10
C PRO A 350 0.35 31.42 -10.59
N PRO A 351 1.49 31.62 -11.27
CA PRO A 351 2.54 32.54 -10.78
C PRO A 351 2.05 33.94 -10.42
N GLU A 352 1.16 34.52 -11.22
CA GLU A 352 0.65 35.87 -11.04
C GLU A 352 -0.25 36.04 -9.82
N ASP A 353 -1.00 34.98 -9.44
CA ASP A 353 -1.94 34.98 -8.29
C ASP A 353 -1.25 34.58 -6.98
N ALA A 354 -0.07 33.96 -7.08
CA ALA A 354 0.65 33.44 -5.91
C ALA A 354 1.44 34.51 -5.17
N PRO A 355 1.69 34.34 -3.85
CA PRO A 355 2.56 35.22 -3.09
C PRO A 355 3.94 35.36 -3.75
N GLU A 356 4.47 36.60 -3.81
CA GLU A 356 5.66 36.97 -4.57
C GLU A 356 6.88 36.05 -4.27
N ALA A 357 7.08 35.69 -3.01
CA ALA A 357 8.18 34.82 -2.58
C ALA A 357 8.19 33.44 -3.24
N PHE A 358 7.04 32.98 -3.76
CA PHE A 358 6.87 31.64 -4.32
C PHE A 358 6.69 31.61 -5.82
N ARG A 359 6.52 32.76 -6.50
CA ARG A 359 6.31 32.85 -7.95
C ARG A 359 7.37 32.11 -8.77
N ARG A 360 8.63 32.19 -8.36
CA ARG A 360 9.76 31.51 -9.04
C ARG A 360 9.67 29.99 -9.06
N TYR A 361 8.86 29.39 -8.19
CA TYR A 361 8.64 27.93 -8.13
C TYR A 361 7.42 27.48 -8.93
N LEU A 362 6.71 28.41 -9.56
CA LEU A 362 5.46 28.14 -10.24
C LEU A 362 5.58 28.34 -11.76
N THR A 363 4.96 27.44 -12.49
CA THR A 363 4.76 27.53 -13.92
C THR A 363 3.28 27.25 -14.24
N ARG A 364 2.90 27.28 -15.52
CA ARG A 364 1.61 26.82 -15.99
C ARG A 364 1.77 25.56 -16.84
N ASP A 365 0.81 24.65 -16.72
CA ASP A 365 0.69 23.54 -17.67
C ASP A 365 0.01 24.00 -18.99
N GLU A 366 -0.16 23.05 -19.90
CA GLU A 366 -0.82 23.30 -21.21
C GLU A 366 -2.29 23.75 -21.10
N ASN A 367 -2.94 23.50 -19.96
CA ASN A 367 -4.31 23.92 -19.67
C ASN A 367 -4.36 25.23 -18.88
N GLY A 368 -3.21 25.86 -18.63
CA GLY A 368 -3.11 27.11 -17.86
C GLY A 368 -3.18 26.95 -16.35
N CYS A 369 -3.22 25.69 -15.84
CA CYS A 369 -3.21 25.40 -14.39
C CYS A 369 -1.82 25.56 -13.78
N GLY A 370 -1.75 25.95 -12.51
CA GLY A 370 -0.50 26.06 -11.78
C GLY A 370 0.22 24.73 -11.62
N VAL A 371 1.54 24.76 -11.74
CA VAL A 371 2.46 23.65 -11.44
C VAL A 371 3.52 24.18 -10.50
N PHE A 372 3.69 23.55 -9.34
CA PHE A 372 4.70 23.93 -8.35
C PHE A 372 5.92 23.00 -8.45
N HIS A 373 7.12 23.57 -8.58
CA HIS A 373 8.38 22.85 -8.72
C HIS A 373 9.23 22.97 -7.45
N LEU A 374 9.52 21.85 -6.80
CA LEU A 374 10.57 21.76 -5.78
C LEU A 374 11.94 21.64 -6.42
N THR A 375 12.04 20.84 -7.48
CA THR A 375 13.20 20.65 -8.37
C THR A 375 12.66 20.38 -9.78
N ASP A 376 13.54 20.25 -10.78
CA ASP A 376 13.15 19.91 -12.14
C ASP A 376 12.43 18.55 -12.24
N ARG A 377 12.69 17.64 -11.30
CA ARG A 377 12.08 16.28 -11.27
C ARG A 377 10.94 16.14 -10.28
N VAL A 378 10.92 16.95 -9.24
CA VAL A 378 9.92 16.87 -8.17
C VAL A 378 9.02 18.10 -8.23
N TYR A 379 7.78 17.87 -8.62
CA TYR A 379 6.78 18.91 -8.82
C TYR A 379 5.38 18.44 -8.44
N LEU A 380 4.47 19.36 -8.25
CA LEU A 380 3.07 19.13 -7.90
C LEU A 380 2.16 19.83 -8.91
N THR A 381 1.20 19.09 -9.48
CA THR A 381 0.21 19.61 -10.44
C THR A 381 -1.17 19.78 -9.79
N ALA A 382 -2.05 20.53 -10.43
CA ALA A 382 -3.45 20.66 -10.00
C ALA A 382 -4.18 19.28 -10.00
N ALA A 383 -3.84 18.40 -10.93
CA ALA A 383 -4.38 17.04 -10.98
C ALA A 383 -3.93 16.20 -9.77
N ASP A 384 -2.68 16.36 -9.32
CA ASP A 384 -2.17 15.67 -8.12
C ASP A 384 -2.87 16.14 -6.85
N VAL A 385 -3.10 17.46 -6.73
CA VAL A 385 -3.88 18.03 -5.62
C VAL A 385 -5.29 17.46 -5.61
N ARG A 386 -5.93 17.34 -6.79
CA ARG A 386 -7.28 16.75 -6.89
C ARG A 386 -7.30 15.28 -6.50
N ALA A 387 -6.32 14.51 -6.94
CA ALA A 387 -6.20 13.10 -6.55
C ALA A 387 -6.05 12.95 -5.03
N LEU A 388 -5.22 13.80 -4.40
CA LEU A 388 -5.07 13.83 -2.94
C LEU A 388 -6.37 14.23 -2.23
N GLN A 389 -7.10 15.25 -2.74
CA GLN A 389 -8.39 15.65 -2.17
C GLN A 389 -9.39 14.51 -2.10
N LEU A 390 -9.50 13.70 -3.16
CA LEU A 390 -10.41 12.56 -3.21
C LEU A 390 -9.97 11.46 -2.25
N ALA A 391 -8.68 11.12 -2.24
CA ALA A 391 -8.13 10.09 -1.37
C ALA A 391 -8.32 10.43 0.11
N LYS A 392 -7.96 11.66 0.52
CA LYS A 392 -8.09 12.09 1.92
C LYS A 392 -9.55 12.26 2.35
N ALA A 393 -10.44 12.65 1.42
CA ALA A 393 -11.87 12.79 1.72
C ALA A 393 -12.51 11.44 2.03
N ALA A 394 -12.10 10.37 1.34
CA ALA A 394 -12.57 9.01 1.61
C ALA A 394 -12.16 8.55 3.02
N VAL A 395 -10.89 8.75 3.39
CA VAL A 395 -10.39 8.40 4.73
C VAL A 395 -11.12 9.22 5.81
N ALA A 396 -11.23 10.53 5.63
CA ALA A 396 -11.91 11.41 6.57
C ALA A 396 -13.39 11.04 6.77
N ALA A 397 -14.10 10.75 5.67
CA ALA A 397 -15.49 10.32 5.73
C ALA A 397 -15.66 9.00 6.48
N GLY A 398 -14.80 8.02 6.20
CA GLY A 398 -14.82 6.73 6.91
C GLY A 398 -14.65 6.90 8.42
N VAL A 399 -13.66 7.69 8.84
CA VAL A 399 -13.46 8.01 10.27
C VAL A 399 -14.70 8.68 10.88
N GLN A 400 -15.30 9.66 10.18
CA GLN A 400 -16.50 10.35 10.67
C GLN A 400 -17.69 9.40 10.84
N ILE A 401 -17.91 8.50 9.86
CA ILE A 401 -19.00 7.53 9.91
C ILE A 401 -18.78 6.52 11.05
N LEU A 402 -17.54 6.02 11.24
CA LEU A 402 -17.25 5.11 12.36
C LEU A 402 -17.54 5.75 13.73
N LEU A 403 -17.10 7.00 13.94
CA LEU A 403 -17.38 7.73 15.18
C LEU A 403 -18.88 7.96 15.37
N ALA A 404 -19.58 8.40 14.33
CA ALA A 404 -21.02 8.62 14.36
C ALA A 404 -21.80 7.33 14.65
N GLN A 405 -21.38 6.20 14.08
CA GLN A 405 -22.00 4.88 14.30
C GLN A 405 -21.91 4.43 15.76
N GLN A 406 -20.86 4.83 16.47
CA GLN A 406 -20.70 4.53 17.90
C GLN A 406 -21.15 5.68 18.82
N GLY A 407 -21.71 6.76 18.26
CA GLY A 407 -22.13 7.93 19.06
C GLY A 407 -20.97 8.67 19.73
N LEU A 408 -19.75 8.54 19.17
CA LEU A 408 -18.53 9.09 19.74
C LEU A 408 -18.15 10.43 19.10
N THR A 409 -17.52 11.28 19.90
CA THR A 409 -16.82 12.48 19.43
C THR A 409 -15.32 12.23 19.39
N LEU A 410 -14.56 13.13 18.72
CA LEU A 410 -13.08 13.03 18.69
C LEU A 410 -12.44 13.03 20.07
N SER A 411 -12.99 13.76 21.02
CA SER A 411 -12.45 13.84 22.37
C SER A 411 -12.52 12.52 23.12
N ALA A 412 -13.43 11.63 22.71
CA ALA A 412 -13.57 10.28 23.27
C ALA A 412 -12.50 9.29 22.76
N LEU A 413 -11.73 9.64 21.71
CA LEU A 413 -10.66 8.77 21.24
C LEU A 413 -9.49 8.75 22.25
N ASP A 414 -9.10 7.56 22.65
CA ASP A 414 -7.93 7.31 23.50
C ASP A 414 -6.63 7.20 22.71
N GLY A 415 -6.71 6.87 21.41
CA GLY A 415 -5.56 6.82 20.53
C GLY A 415 -5.93 6.58 19.07
N LEU A 416 -5.02 7.02 18.20
CA LEU A 416 -5.01 6.76 16.76
C LEU A 416 -3.76 5.96 16.42
N TYR A 417 -3.94 4.82 15.78
CA TYR A 417 -2.90 3.89 15.40
C TYR A 417 -2.82 3.80 13.89
N LEU A 418 -1.67 4.19 13.33
CA LEU A 418 -1.40 4.21 11.90
C LEU A 418 -0.55 3.00 11.53
N SER A 419 -1.09 2.11 10.70
CA SER A 419 -0.42 0.94 10.14
C SER A 419 0.02 1.18 8.71
N GLY A 420 0.86 0.27 8.21
CA GLY A 420 1.37 0.28 6.85
C GLY A 420 2.58 1.18 6.64
N GLY A 421 3.26 0.99 5.51
CA GLY A 421 4.47 1.74 5.17
C GLY A 421 4.24 3.25 5.02
N PHE A 422 3.04 3.63 4.62
CA PHE A 422 2.62 5.02 4.55
C PHE A 422 2.59 5.70 5.93
N GLY A 423 2.05 5.00 6.95
CA GLY A 423 1.94 5.51 8.32
C GLY A 423 3.28 5.82 9.00
N MET A 424 4.37 5.21 8.55
CA MET A 424 5.71 5.42 9.13
C MET A 424 6.30 6.80 8.83
N TYR A 425 6.06 7.33 7.63
CA TYR A 425 6.62 8.61 7.19
C TYR A 425 5.61 9.76 7.28
N LEU A 426 4.33 9.45 7.53
CA LEU A 426 3.26 10.45 7.60
C LEU A 426 3.51 11.43 8.74
N ASP A 427 3.47 12.74 8.45
CA ASP A 427 3.36 13.75 9.48
C ASP A 427 1.88 13.95 9.87
N PRO A 428 1.48 13.54 11.08
CA PRO A 428 0.09 13.68 11.51
C PRO A 428 -0.40 15.13 11.53
N ALA A 429 0.49 16.11 11.76
CA ALA A 429 0.14 17.53 11.74
C ALA A 429 -0.22 17.99 10.32
N SER A 430 0.56 17.58 9.31
CA SER A 430 0.27 17.85 7.91
C SER A 430 -1.01 17.15 7.44
N ALA A 431 -1.22 15.88 7.84
CA ALA A 431 -2.45 15.16 7.54
C ALA A 431 -3.70 15.79 8.18
N ALA A 432 -3.57 16.29 9.41
CA ALA A 432 -4.65 17.04 10.09
C ALA A 432 -4.90 18.40 9.45
N ALA A 433 -3.86 19.10 9.00
CA ALA A 433 -3.99 20.41 8.35
C ALA A 433 -4.81 20.37 7.06
N ILE A 434 -4.63 19.30 6.25
CA ILE A 434 -5.43 19.11 5.03
C ILE A 434 -6.77 18.41 5.29
N GLY A 435 -7.07 18.02 6.55
CA GLY A 435 -8.31 17.37 6.94
C GLY A 435 -8.40 15.90 6.53
N MET A 436 -7.29 15.19 6.50
CA MET A 436 -7.24 13.74 6.28
C MET A 436 -7.44 12.97 7.59
N LEU A 437 -6.75 13.41 8.65
CA LEU A 437 -6.82 12.80 9.98
C LEU A 437 -7.39 13.80 11.00
N PRO A 438 -7.95 13.30 12.10
CA PRO A 438 -8.32 14.15 13.24
C PRO A 438 -7.08 14.79 13.88
N ARG A 439 -7.25 16.01 14.35
CA ARG A 439 -6.20 16.68 15.13
C ARG A 439 -6.23 16.16 16.56
N LEU A 440 -5.25 15.33 16.91
CA LEU A 440 -5.10 14.75 18.24
C LEU A 440 -3.76 15.20 18.87
N PRO A 441 -3.66 15.19 20.22
CA PRO A 441 -2.39 15.35 20.91
C PRO A 441 -1.38 14.29 20.48
N ALA A 442 -0.09 14.63 20.39
CA ALA A 442 0.96 13.71 19.96
C ALA A 442 1.01 12.40 20.78
N ALA A 443 0.68 12.48 22.08
CA ALA A 443 0.63 11.30 22.96
C ALA A 443 -0.45 10.27 22.59
N LYS A 444 -1.44 10.66 21.77
CA LYS A 444 -2.50 9.78 21.27
C LYS A 444 -2.24 9.27 19.84
N LEU A 445 -1.10 9.64 19.24
CA LEU A 445 -0.75 9.26 17.87
C LEU A 445 0.35 8.21 17.87
N HIS A 446 0.08 7.05 17.29
CA HIS A 446 0.99 5.91 17.30
C HIS A 446 1.18 5.38 15.87
N SER A 447 2.43 5.31 15.41
CA SER A 447 2.79 4.57 14.20
C SER A 447 3.18 3.15 14.61
N VAL A 448 2.56 2.15 13.99
CA VAL A 448 2.76 0.72 14.34
C VAL A 448 3.46 -0.08 13.23
N GLY A 449 4.00 0.63 12.22
CA GLY A 449 4.73 -0.01 11.13
C GLY A 449 3.89 -1.02 10.36
N ASN A 450 4.49 -2.11 9.89
CA ASN A 450 3.76 -3.19 9.22
C ASN A 450 3.08 -4.09 10.27
N ALA A 451 1.91 -3.65 10.75
CA ALA A 451 1.17 -4.37 11.79
C ALA A 451 0.60 -5.71 11.29
N ALA A 452 0.29 -5.84 9.99
CA ALA A 452 -0.15 -7.09 9.38
C ALA A 452 0.94 -8.18 9.52
N LEU A 453 2.17 -7.85 9.13
CA LEU A 453 3.31 -8.76 9.28
C LEU A 453 3.60 -9.08 10.76
N SER A 454 3.52 -8.07 11.64
CA SER A 454 3.73 -8.26 13.09
C SER A 454 2.70 -9.20 13.73
N GLY A 455 1.43 -9.08 13.33
CA GLY A 455 0.36 -9.97 13.82
C GLY A 455 0.48 -11.38 13.27
N ALA A 456 0.80 -11.52 11.98
CA ALA A 456 1.11 -12.82 11.39
C ALA A 456 2.29 -13.50 12.10
N ALA A 457 3.32 -12.73 12.51
CA ALA A 457 4.46 -13.24 13.27
C ALA A 457 4.05 -13.75 14.65
N GLN A 458 3.20 -13.00 15.38
CA GLN A 458 2.70 -13.45 16.67
C GLN A 458 1.96 -14.79 16.56
N LEU A 459 1.13 -14.96 15.51
CA LEU A 459 0.38 -16.19 15.26
C LEU A 459 1.32 -17.33 14.81
N ALA A 460 2.30 -17.04 13.96
CA ALA A 460 3.28 -18.00 13.51
C ALA A 460 4.13 -18.55 14.67
N LEU A 461 4.54 -17.70 15.61
CA LEU A 461 5.26 -18.09 16.81
C LEU A 461 4.38 -18.90 17.78
N ARG A 462 3.11 -18.54 17.95
CA ARG A 462 2.18 -19.26 18.84
C ARG A 462 1.76 -20.63 18.31
N GLY A 463 1.64 -20.77 16.98
CA GLY A 463 1.18 -22.00 16.34
C GLY A 463 -0.32 -22.23 16.35
N ASP A 464 -1.12 -21.26 16.81
CA ASP A 464 -2.58 -21.32 16.79
C ASP A 464 -3.20 -19.98 16.34
N MET A 465 -4.44 -20.05 15.81
CA MET A 465 -5.19 -18.89 15.32
C MET A 465 -6.21 -18.36 16.34
N SER A 466 -6.32 -18.94 17.53
CA SER A 466 -7.37 -18.63 18.52
C SER A 466 -7.44 -17.15 18.90
N ALA A 467 -6.28 -16.48 18.97
CA ALA A 467 -6.23 -15.04 19.26
C ALA A 467 -6.83 -14.20 18.12
N ALA A 468 -6.62 -14.59 16.85
CA ALA A 468 -7.21 -13.94 15.69
C ALA A 468 -8.71 -14.22 15.60
N ASP A 469 -9.14 -15.47 15.85
CA ASP A 469 -10.56 -15.84 15.89
C ASP A 469 -11.30 -15.05 16.98
N GLY A 470 -10.69 -14.88 18.15
CA GLY A 470 -11.24 -14.07 19.23
C GLY A 470 -11.42 -12.59 18.87
N ILE A 471 -10.57 -12.04 18.01
CA ILE A 471 -10.71 -10.68 17.49
C ILE A 471 -11.84 -10.62 16.47
N VAL A 472 -11.82 -11.47 15.43
CA VAL A 472 -12.79 -11.46 14.35
C VAL A 472 -14.23 -11.66 14.87
N ASN A 473 -14.43 -12.50 15.91
CA ASN A 473 -15.73 -12.71 16.52
C ASN A 473 -16.32 -11.44 17.19
N ARG A 474 -15.49 -10.42 17.43
CA ARG A 474 -15.87 -9.13 18.01
C ARG A 474 -15.76 -7.97 17.01
N LEU A 475 -15.55 -8.26 15.72
CA LEU A 475 -15.57 -7.27 14.65
C LEU A 475 -16.97 -7.17 14.04
N THR A 476 -17.48 -5.94 13.95
CA THR A 476 -18.71 -5.62 13.22
C THR A 476 -18.34 -4.83 11.98
N TYR A 477 -18.60 -5.38 10.80
CA TYR A 477 -18.32 -4.68 9.54
C TYR A 477 -19.45 -3.70 9.19
N LEU A 478 -19.07 -2.49 8.82
CA LEU A 478 -19.96 -1.44 8.34
C LEU A 478 -19.71 -1.23 6.85
N GLU A 479 -20.66 -1.64 6.02
CA GLU A 479 -20.63 -1.39 4.58
C GLU A 479 -20.93 0.09 4.32
N LEU A 480 -20.04 0.77 3.59
CA LEU A 480 -20.13 2.19 3.28
C LEU A 480 -20.68 2.49 1.89
N SER A 481 -20.64 1.51 0.98
CA SER A 481 -21.18 1.69 -0.39
C SER A 481 -22.68 1.92 -0.34
N GLY A 482 -23.13 2.89 -1.13
CA GLY A 482 -24.55 3.22 -1.20
C GLY A 482 -25.12 3.97 0.03
N ARG A 483 -24.31 4.31 1.03
CA ARG A 483 -24.77 5.10 2.20
C ARG A 483 -24.80 6.59 1.88
N PRO A 484 -25.97 7.27 1.99
CA PRO A 484 -26.09 8.71 1.74
C PRO A 484 -25.27 9.57 2.73
N ASP A 485 -25.15 9.13 4.00
CA ASP A 485 -24.37 9.82 5.03
C ASP A 485 -22.86 9.77 4.72
N PHE A 486 -22.34 8.65 4.20
CA PHE A 486 -20.96 8.54 3.71
C PHE A 486 -20.72 9.47 2.50
N ALA A 487 -21.63 9.47 1.52
CA ALA A 487 -21.51 10.35 0.37
C ALA A 487 -21.51 11.83 0.76
N GLY A 488 -22.39 12.21 1.71
CA GLY A 488 -22.43 13.55 2.27
C GLY A 488 -21.16 13.94 3.04
N ALA A 489 -20.62 13.02 3.86
CA ALA A 489 -19.37 13.21 4.58
C ALA A 489 -18.19 13.32 3.59
N PHE A 490 -18.12 12.46 2.57
CA PHE A 490 -17.10 12.51 1.54
C PHE A 490 -17.05 13.88 0.84
N ALA A 491 -18.18 14.37 0.35
CA ALA A 491 -18.28 15.67 -0.32
C ALA A 491 -17.82 16.84 0.57
N LYS A 492 -18.22 16.85 1.86
CA LYS A 492 -17.82 17.86 2.85
C LYS A 492 -16.31 17.86 3.15
N ASN A 493 -15.66 16.72 3.01
CA ASN A 493 -14.24 16.54 3.27
C ASN A 493 -13.34 16.74 2.03
N ILE A 494 -13.87 17.08 0.85
CA ILE A 494 -13.03 17.37 -0.34
C ILE A 494 -12.12 18.58 -0.14
N PRO A 495 -12.59 19.74 0.41
CA PRO A 495 -11.73 20.90 0.64
C PRO A 495 -10.54 20.58 1.56
N LEU A 496 -9.41 21.26 1.31
CA LEU A 496 -8.18 21.15 2.10
C LEU A 496 -8.27 22.03 3.36
N ARG A 497 -8.96 21.55 4.35
CA ARG A 497 -9.11 22.23 5.65
C ARG A 497 -9.22 21.20 6.77
N PRO A 498 -8.84 21.56 8.00
CA PRO A 498 -9.00 20.65 9.13
C PRO A 498 -10.42 20.08 9.24
N MET A 499 -10.52 18.83 9.64
CA MET A 499 -11.81 18.18 9.83
C MET A 499 -12.67 18.98 10.80
N GLN A 500 -13.91 19.24 10.40
CA GLN A 500 -14.92 19.84 11.28
C GLN A 500 -15.71 18.72 11.93
N TRP A 501 -15.79 18.75 13.26
CA TRP A 501 -16.54 17.82 14.08
C TRP A 501 -17.75 18.54 14.66
N ARG A 502 -18.88 17.90 14.58
CA ARG A 502 -20.09 18.35 15.29
C ARG A 502 -20.14 17.75 16.69
#